data_fa7c277e7c1776847d15e64cc0503b0c
#
_entry.id   fa7c277e7c1776847d15e64cc0503b0c
#
_cell.length_a   1.000
_cell.length_b   1.000
_cell.length_c   1.000
_cell.angle_alpha   90.00
_cell.angle_beta   90.00
_cell.angle_gamma   90.00
#
_symmetry.space_group_name_H-M   'P 1'
#
loop_
_entity.id
_entity.type
_entity.pdbx_description
1 polymer ?
#
loop_
_entity_poly.entity_id
_entity_poly.type
_entity_poly.pdbx_seq_one_letter_code
_entity_poly.pdbx_strand_id
1 'polypeptide(L)'
;MKIFGIIMETNPLHNGHSYFIKKIKEIYQPDVLIAITSTSFTMRGDISVIDKFTKTDQLLDAGIDIILELPFTLALQSADYFAKNAIEILNGIKITDLVFGSEIDNYEFYDKCLNIINNFNNYDNKFSKKQ
;
A
#
# COMPACT_ATOMS: atom_id res chain seq x y z
N MET A 1 -2.55 -3.33 21.41
CA MET A 1 -2.01 -4.17 20.33
C MET A 1 -1.74 -3.25 19.13
N LYS A 2 -0.49 -3.22 18.67
CA LYS A 2 -0.06 -2.41 17.51
C LYS A 2 -0.19 -3.26 16.24
N ILE A 3 -1.18 -2.97 15.43
CA ILE A 3 -1.43 -3.68 14.17
C ILE A 3 -1.06 -2.75 13.03
N PHE A 4 0.08 -3.02 12.39
CA PHE A 4 0.59 -2.19 11.32
C PHE A 4 0.21 -2.77 9.96
N GLY A 5 -0.23 -1.89 9.07
CA GLY A 5 -0.53 -2.22 7.68
C GLY A 5 0.50 -1.61 6.73
N ILE A 6 0.88 -2.36 5.71
CA ILE A 6 1.69 -1.87 4.59
C ILE A 6 1.03 -2.26 3.27
N ILE A 7 1.21 -1.40 2.28
CA ILE A 7 0.79 -1.67 0.90
C ILE A 7 2.07 -1.82 0.09
N MET A 8 2.24 -2.98 -0.55
CA MET A 8 3.43 -3.20 -1.36
C MET A 8 3.12 -4.10 -2.56
N GLU A 9 3.75 -3.79 -3.66
CA GLU A 9 3.74 -4.63 -4.85
C GLU A 9 5.13 -5.27 -5.00
N THR A 10 5.18 -6.59 -4.90
CA THR A 10 6.41 -7.36 -5.04
C THR A 10 6.36 -8.19 -6.32
N ASN A 11 7.28 -7.90 -7.27
CA ASN A 11 7.29 -8.62 -8.54
C ASN A 11 8.72 -8.77 -9.13
N PRO A 12 9.59 -9.59 -8.52
CA PRO A 12 9.53 -10.31 -7.24
C PRO A 12 9.91 -9.46 -6.01
N LEU A 13 9.94 -10.10 -4.84
CA LEU A 13 10.55 -9.52 -3.64
C LEU A 13 12.04 -9.25 -3.88
N HIS A 14 12.54 -8.10 -3.46
CA HIS A 14 13.95 -7.73 -3.57
C HIS A 14 14.47 -7.12 -2.25
N ASN A 15 15.79 -6.91 -2.18
CA ASN A 15 16.45 -6.43 -0.97
C ASN A 15 15.87 -5.13 -0.39
N GLY A 16 15.35 -4.24 -1.22
CA GLY A 16 14.69 -3.02 -0.77
C GLY A 16 13.40 -3.29 0.03
N HIS A 17 12.60 -4.26 -0.43
CA HIS A 17 11.40 -4.68 0.31
C HIS A 17 11.77 -5.33 1.65
N SER A 18 12.75 -6.23 1.65
CA SER A 18 13.22 -6.89 2.88
C SER A 18 13.81 -5.89 3.87
N TYR A 19 14.57 -4.90 3.38
CA TYR A 19 15.09 -3.80 4.19
C TYR A 19 13.96 -2.98 4.83
N PHE A 20 12.95 -2.63 4.06
CA PHE A 20 11.79 -1.87 4.53
C PHE A 20 11.02 -2.61 5.63
N ILE A 21 10.71 -3.90 5.41
CA ILE A 21 10.04 -4.75 6.40
C ILE A 21 10.87 -4.83 7.69
N LYS A 22 12.17 -5.08 7.56
CA LYS A 22 13.09 -5.14 8.71
C LYS A 22 13.09 -3.82 9.48
N LYS A 23 13.14 -2.69 8.80
CA LYS A 23 13.13 -1.36 9.43
C LYS A 23 11.83 -1.08 10.18
N ILE A 24 10.69 -1.48 9.64
CA ILE A 24 9.41 -1.36 10.36
C ILE A 24 9.47 -2.14 11.68
N LYS A 25 9.91 -3.39 11.65
CA LYS A 25 10.02 -4.22 12.84
C LYS A 25 11.03 -3.70 13.86
N GLU A 26 12.16 -3.18 13.41
CA GLU A 26 13.19 -2.60 14.31
C GLU A 26 12.71 -1.32 15.00
N ILE A 27 12.09 -0.40 14.23
CA ILE A 27 11.75 0.95 14.73
C ILE A 27 10.44 0.94 15.52
N TYR A 28 9.40 0.32 15.00
CA TYR A 28 8.05 0.43 15.55
C TYR A 28 7.63 -0.75 16.41
N GLN A 29 8.27 -1.92 16.23
CA GLN A 29 8.00 -3.15 16.96
C GLN A 29 6.50 -3.47 17.01
N PRO A 30 5.84 -3.64 15.83
CA PRO A 30 4.43 -3.98 15.80
C PRO A 30 4.18 -5.36 16.39
N ASP A 31 3.02 -5.55 17.03
CA ASP A 31 2.55 -6.87 17.47
C ASP A 31 2.17 -7.73 16.27
N VAL A 32 1.61 -7.10 15.21
CA VAL A 32 1.25 -7.74 13.94
C VAL A 32 1.57 -6.79 12.80
N LEU A 33 2.25 -7.30 11.78
CA LEU A 33 2.53 -6.61 10.52
C LEU A 33 1.76 -7.27 9.38
N ILE A 34 0.84 -6.53 8.78
CA ILE A 34 -0.04 -6.99 7.71
C ILE A 34 0.38 -6.33 6.40
N ALA A 35 0.62 -7.12 5.37
CA ALA A 35 0.82 -6.62 4.03
C ALA A 35 -0.40 -6.87 3.15
N ILE A 36 -0.81 -5.86 2.38
CA ILE A 36 -1.73 -6.04 1.26
C ILE A 36 -0.94 -5.93 -0.04
N THR A 37 -1.13 -6.88 -0.94
CA THR A 37 -0.36 -6.97 -2.19
C THR A 37 -1.23 -7.46 -3.35
N SER A 38 -0.87 -7.05 -4.56
CA SER A 38 -1.36 -7.71 -5.77
C SER A 38 -0.67 -9.07 -5.93
N THR A 39 -1.33 -10.03 -6.51
CA THR A 39 -0.80 -11.40 -6.61
C THR A 39 -0.49 -11.82 -8.03
N SER A 40 -1.50 -12.18 -8.81
CA SER A 40 -1.31 -12.74 -10.16
C SER A 40 -1.00 -11.69 -11.22
N PHE A 41 -1.46 -10.45 -10.99
CA PHE A 41 -1.22 -9.32 -11.89
C PHE A 41 -0.71 -8.14 -11.09
N THR A 42 0.20 -7.38 -11.69
CA THR A 42 0.66 -6.11 -11.13
C THR A 42 -0.39 -5.01 -11.34
N MET A 43 -0.25 -3.90 -10.63
CA MET A 43 -1.07 -2.70 -10.83
C MET A 43 -1.03 -2.21 -12.29
N ARG A 44 0.05 -2.47 -13.02
CA ARG A 44 0.22 -2.09 -14.43
C ARG A 44 -0.44 -3.06 -15.42
N GLY A 45 -1.02 -4.16 -14.94
CA GLY A 45 -1.65 -5.18 -15.76
C GLY A 45 -0.69 -6.26 -16.27
N ASP A 46 0.57 -6.21 -15.88
CA ASP A 46 1.54 -7.25 -16.23
C ASP A 46 1.30 -8.51 -15.39
N ILE A 47 1.57 -9.67 -15.99
CA ILE A 47 1.55 -10.93 -15.26
C ILE A 47 2.69 -10.93 -14.24
N SER A 48 2.40 -11.40 -13.02
CA SER A 48 3.42 -11.56 -11.99
C SER A 48 4.49 -12.57 -12.41
N VAL A 49 5.77 -12.24 -12.19
CA VAL A 49 6.93 -13.08 -12.55
C VAL A 49 6.93 -14.39 -11.75
N ILE A 50 6.37 -14.38 -10.56
CA ILE A 50 6.23 -15.55 -9.69
C ILE A 50 4.77 -15.74 -9.30
N ASP A 51 4.39 -16.97 -9.02
CA ASP A 51 3.04 -17.29 -8.58
C ASP A 51 2.74 -16.72 -7.18
N LYS A 52 1.46 -16.61 -6.87
CA LYS A 52 1.01 -15.97 -5.63
C LYS A 52 1.43 -16.70 -4.35
N PHE A 53 1.57 -18.03 -4.40
CA PHE A 53 1.95 -18.80 -3.23
C PHE A 53 3.43 -18.61 -2.91
N THR A 54 4.29 -18.71 -3.93
CA THR A 54 5.72 -18.38 -3.80
C THR A 54 5.94 -16.93 -3.32
N LYS A 55 5.16 -15.97 -3.85
CA LYS A 55 5.20 -14.58 -3.39
C LYS A 55 4.81 -14.46 -1.91
N THR A 56 3.77 -15.17 -1.50
CA THR A 56 3.31 -15.21 -0.12
C THR A 56 4.39 -15.76 0.81
N ASP A 57 4.99 -16.91 0.45
CA ASP A 57 6.06 -17.51 1.23
C ASP A 57 7.26 -16.57 1.40
N GLN A 58 7.69 -15.90 0.33
CA GLN A 58 8.76 -14.90 0.38
C GLN A 58 8.44 -13.73 1.33
N LEU A 59 7.21 -13.25 1.35
CA LEU A 59 6.79 -12.16 2.23
C LEU A 59 6.72 -12.60 3.70
N LEU A 60 6.24 -13.82 3.97
CA LEU A 60 6.23 -14.42 5.31
C LEU A 60 7.67 -14.61 5.81
N ASP A 61 8.56 -15.15 4.99
CA ASP A 61 9.99 -15.32 5.32
C ASP A 61 10.69 -13.98 5.56
N ALA A 62 10.28 -12.91 4.87
CA ALA A 62 10.78 -11.57 5.08
C ALA A 62 10.29 -10.93 6.39
N GLY A 63 9.29 -11.54 7.05
CA GLY A 63 8.83 -11.14 8.37
C GLY A 63 7.45 -10.47 8.41
N ILE A 64 6.66 -10.56 7.37
CA ILE A 64 5.23 -10.22 7.40
C ILE A 64 4.48 -11.30 8.16
N ASP A 65 3.52 -10.94 9.00
CA ASP A 65 2.76 -11.88 9.80
C ASP A 65 1.46 -12.32 9.10
N ILE A 66 0.83 -11.41 8.35
CA ILE A 66 -0.40 -11.68 7.59
C ILE A 66 -0.31 -11.04 6.21
N ILE A 67 -0.69 -11.79 5.18
CA ILE A 67 -0.73 -11.28 3.81
C ILE A 67 -2.16 -11.32 3.31
N LEU A 68 -2.61 -10.18 2.79
CA LEU A 68 -3.91 -10.02 2.17
C LEU A 68 -3.74 -9.83 0.66
N GLU A 69 -4.47 -10.61 -0.09
CA GLU A 69 -4.56 -10.43 -1.53
C GLU A 69 -5.50 -9.26 -1.86
N LEU A 70 -5.02 -8.25 -2.57
CA LEU A 70 -5.90 -7.27 -3.18
C LEU A 70 -6.63 -7.94 -4.35
N PRO A 71 -7.97 -8.00 -4.34
CA PRO A 71 -8.72 -8.61 -5.40
C PRO A 71 -8.33 -8.08 -6.78
N PHE A 72 -8.25 -8.95 -7.78
CA PHE A 72 -7.84 -8.64 -9.14
C PHE A 72 -8.55 -7.39 -9.72
N THR A 73 -9.86 -7.28 -9.52
CA THR A 73 -10.66 -6.14 -9.99
C THR A 73 -10.30 -4.81 -9.34
N LEU A 74 -9.69 -4.86 -8.16
CA LEU A 74 -9.23 -3.68 -7.41
C LEU A 74 -7.74 -3.41 -7.65
N ALA A 75 -6.97 -4.43 -8.02
CA ALA A 75 -5.55 -4.32 -8.30
C ALA A 75 -5.26 -3.69 -9.67
N LEU A 76 -6.07 -3.99 -10.69
CA LEU A 76 -5.95 -3.47 -12.06
C LEU A 76 -6.62 -2.11 -12.24
N GLN A 77 -6.29 -1.17 -11.38
CA GLN A 77 -6.84 0.18 -11.39
C GLN A 77 -5.70 1.19 -11.48
N SER A 78 -6.03 2.48 -11.65
CA SER A 78 -5.00 3.53 -11.50
C SER A 78 -4.38 3.50 -10.10
N ALA A 79 -3.17 4.02 -9.96
CA ALA A 79 -2.44 4.03 -8.70
C ALA A 79 -3.26 4.59 -7.52
N ASP A 80 -4.07 5.62 -7.78
CA ASP A 80 -4.93 6.24 -6.78
C ASP A 80 -6.02 5.28 -6.27
N TYR A 81 -6.67 4.55 -7.18
CA TYR A 81 -7.68 3.56 -6.81
C TYR A 81 -7.07 2.32 -6.17
N PHE A 82 -5.91 1.88 -6.64
CA PHE A 82 -5.17 0.80 -6.02
C PHE A 82 -4.87 1.12 -4.55
N ALA A 83 -4.28 2.28 -4.29
CA ALA A 83 -3.95 2.72 -2.93
C ALA A 83 -5.20 2.90 -2.07
N LYS A 84 -6.25 3.54 -2.60
CA LYS A 84 -7.52 3.74 -1.90
C LYS A 84 -8.16 2.42 -1.50
N ASN A 85 -8.29 1.49 -2.43
CA ASN A 85 -8.90 0.18 -2.18
C ASN A 85 -8.11 -0.61 -1.12
N ALA A 86 -6.78 -0.58 -1.20
CA ALA A 86 -5.93 -1.23 -0.23
C ALA A 86 -6.08 -0.61 1.17
N ILE A 87 -6.14 0.71 1.27
CA ILE A 87 -6.39 1.42 2.54
C ILE A 87 -7.77 1.08 3.10
N GLU A 88 -8.80 1.02 2.28
CA GLU A 88 -10.16 0.66 2.72
C GLU A 88 -10.21 -0.76 3.32
N ILE A 89 -9.52 -1.72 2.70
CA ILE A 89 -9.41 -3.08 3.23
C ILE A 89 -8.66 -3.09 4.57
N LEU A 90 -7.51 -2.43 4.63
CA LEU A 90 -6.71 -2.33 5.86
C LEU A 90 -7.49 -1.64 7.00
N ASN A 91 -8.24 -0.60 6.68
CA ASN A 91 -9.11 0.07 7.65
C ASN A 91 -10.27 -0.83 8.11
N GLY A 92 -10.84 -1.63 7.21
CA GLY A 92 -11.89 -2.60 7.53
C GLY A 92 -11.46 -3.66 8.53
N ILE A 93 -10.21 -4.08 8.51
CA ILE A 93 -9.61 -4.99 9.50
C ILE A 93 -9.05 -4.28 10.74
N LYS A 94 -9.22 -2.95 10.81
CA LYS A 94 -8.88 -2.10 11.96
C LYS A 94 -7.39 -2.12 12.31
N ILE A 95 -6.53 -1.90 11.32
CA ILE A 95 -5.12 -1.60 11.60
C ILE A 95 -5.01 -0.35 12.48
N THR A 96 -3.98 -0.27 13.32
CA THR A 96 -3.72 0.92 14.14
C THR A 96 -2.90 1.96 13.39
N ASP A 97 -2.00 1.51 12.52
CA ASP A 97 -1.05 2.36 11.81
C ASP A 97 -0.83 1.88 10.39
N LEU A 98 -0.72 2.82 9.45
CA LEU A 98 -0.30 2.57 8.07
C LEU A 98 1.12 3.07 7.89
N VAL A 99 2.01 2.21 7.37
CA VAL A 99 3.40 2.57 7.11
C VAL A 99 3.68 2.51 5.61
N PHE A 100 4.35 3.52 5.10
CA PHE A 100 4.80 3.57 3.71
C PHE A 100 6.21 4.16 3.63
N GLY A 101 6.95 3.78 2.59
CA GLY A 101 8.26 4.35 2.30
C GLY A 101 8.14 5.68 1.56
N SER A 102 9.00 6.63 1.89
CA SER A 102 9.11 7.90 1.19
C SER A 102 10.56 8.34 1.08
N GLU A 103 10.87 9.01 -0.03
CA GLU A 103 12.17 9.68 -0.22
C GLU A 103 12.24 11.02 0.50
N ILE A 104 11.09 11.60 0.85
CA ILE A 104 10.99 12.89 1.53
C ILE A 104 10.49 12.66 2.94
N ASP A 105 11.36 12.85 3.92
CA ASP A 105 11.01 12.80 5.35
C ASP A 105 10.61 14.20 5.84
N ASN A 106 9.47 14.69 5.35
CA ASN A 106 8.95 15.99 5.74
C ASN A 106 7.42 16.00 5.75
N TYR A 107 6.84 15.94 6.95
CA TYR A 107 5.39 15.94 7.14
C TYR A 107 4.71 17.21 6.59
N GLU A 108 5.32 18.37 6.74
CA GLU A 108 4.75 19.63 6.22
C GLU A 108 4.63 19.64 4.70
N PHE A 109 5.56 18.96 4.00
CA PHE A 109 5.49 18.81 2.55
C PHE A 109 4.26 18.01 2.14
N TYR A 110 3.97 16.89 2.81
CA TYR A 110 2.79 16.06 2.52
C TYR A 110 1.50 16.81 2.83
N ASP A 111 1.44 17.55 3.94
CA ASP A 111 0.26 18.34 4.32
C ASP A 111 -0.03 19.42 3.27
N LYS A 112 0.98 20.11 2.78
CA LYS A 112 0.85 21.06 1.67
C LYS A 112 0.36 20.39 0.38
N CYS A 113 0.89 19.21 0.02
CA CYS A 113 0.43 18.46 -1.14
C CYS A 113 -1.04 18.06 -1.01
N LEU A 114 -1.46 17.55 0.14
CA LEU A 114 -2.85 17.19 0.41
C LEU A 114 -3.79 18.40 0.30
N ASN A 115 -3.39 19.55 0.82
CA ASN A 115 -4.16 20.78 0.72
C ASN A 115 -4.32 21.24 -0.74
N ILE A 116 -3.27 21.11 -1.57
CA ILE A 116 -3.34 21.41 -3.00
C ILE A 116 -4.30 20.45 -3.69
N ILE A 117 -4.16 19.14 -3.50
CA ILE A 117 -5.00 18.12 -4.12
C ILE A 117 -6.47 18.30 -3.75
N ASN A 118 -6.78 18.54 -2.49
CA ASN A 118 -8.13 18.79 -2.02
C ASN A 118 -8.74 20.04 -2.65
N ASN A 119 -7.95 21.09 -2.85
CA ASN A 119 -8.40 22.30 -3.53
C ASN A 119 -8.66 22.06 -5.02
N PHE A 120 -7.83 21.29 -5.73
CA PHE A 120 -8.07 20.91 -7.12
C PHE A 120 -9.38 20.14 -7.28
N ASN A 121 -9.63 19.15 -6.45
CA ASN A 121 -10.88 18.36 -6.46
C ASN A 121 -12.12 19.25 -6.24
N ASN A 122 -11.98 20.34 -5.48
CA ASN A 122 -13.05 21.34 -5.30
C ASN A 122 -13.27 22.22 -6.54
N TYR A 123 -12.24 22.43 -7.37
CA TYR A 123 -12.34 23.15 -8.64
C TYR A 123 -13.04 22.33 -9.71
N ASP A 124 -12.71 21.06 -9.88
CA ASP A 124 -13.33 20.16 -10.87
C ASP A 124 -14.84 20.00 -10.61
N ASN A 125 -15.25 19.91 -9.35
CA ASN A 125 -16.67 19.87 -8.98
C ASN A 125 -17.43 21.18 -9.30
N LYS A 126 -16.76 22.31 -9.47
CA LYS A 126 -17.37 23.57 -9.90
C LYS A 126 -17.53 23.67 -11.42
N PHE A 127 -16.66 23.00 -12.19
CA PHE A 127 -16.75 22.99 -13.67
C PHE A 127 -17.79 21.99 -14.17
N SER A 128 -17.94 20.83 -13.55
CA SER A 128 -18.92 19.81 -13.93
C SER A 128 -20.38 20.20 -13.66
N LYS A 129 -20.64 21.26 -12.85
CA LYS A 129 -21.99 21.79 -12.59
C LYS A 129 -22.42 22.89 -13.55
N LYS A 130 -21.64 23.21 -14.60
CA LYS A 130 -21.94 24.25 -15.59
C LYS A 130 -22.12 23.73 -17.03
N GLN A 131 -22.37 22.42 -17.20
CA GLN A 131 -22.83 21.85 -18.47
C GLN A 131 -24.29 21.41 -18.37
#